data_ec5935481b0ed7e5ca0f7628fb09dba9
#
_entry.id   ec5935481b0ed7e5ca0f7628fb09dba9
#
_cell.length_a   1.000
_cell.length_b   1.000
_cell.length_c   1.000
_cell.angle_alpha   90.00
_cell.angle_beta   90.00
_cell.angle_gamma   90.00
#
_symmetry.space_group_name_H-M   'P 1'
#
loop_
_entity.id
_entity.type
_entity.pdbx_description
1 polymer ?
#
loop_
_entity_poly.entity_id
_entity_poly.type
_entity_poly.pdbx_seq_one_letter_code
_entity_poly.pdbx_strand_id
1 'polypeptide(L)'
;MSNQGVRVVVIGDAGTGKSSLIIAVATDSFPDKAPPVLPPTRLPHDFYPDRVPVTIIDTSSRPEDKAKLEAECRKADAIVLTYACDRSYTLDQLSHYWLPELRQLQVKVPVIVVGCKLDQRDDRQPSLEQVMAPLMHEFREIETCIECSAIKQIQIAEVFYYAQKAVLHPTAPLFDQETQTLKPRCVRALKRIFILCDHDRDGALNDSELNDFQVKCFNAPLQPSEVVGVKKVVSEKMSEGVNENGLTLTGFLFLHALFIERGRLETTWTVLRKFGYDDEIKLQDDLLQNPSFKRAMDQSVELTEKGIDFLKGVFAAFDIDGDGALRPQELEELFSTAPSSPWDEPEYIDAVETNAAGGITLNGFLSQWALMTVLDPLKSLANLIYIGYPGDPSTAFRVTRRRRQDRKRQRSLRTVFQCFVFGPTKAGKSSLLNALIGRPYNETYEHTEGSRYAVNAVEQLGVSKKTLIMREVNEESVQTLLERRDALATCDVAAFVYDSSDETSWERAEQLLVEVAAHGETSGYEVPCILIAAKDDMEPDPNAIQNSARVCTDMGVEAPISVSMKLGDIGNLFRRVVDAAQRPHLSIPETEAGRSHKHYRQLVNRSLTLAAVSAAVVVAGIAVYRAYSIRKQATA
;
A
#
# COMPACT_ATOMS: atom_id res chain seq x y z
N MET A 1 -4.95 15.16 -12.35
CA MET A 1 -6.29 15.78 -12.22
C MET A 1 -6.96 15.73 -13.57
N SER A 2 -8.14 15.09 -13.66
CA SER A 2 -8.94 15.12 -14.89
C SER A 2 -9.34 16.57 -15.19
N ASN A 3 -9.28 16.96 -16.43
CA ASN A 3 -9.61 18.30 -16.97
C ASN A 3 -11.13 18.62 -16.87
N GLN A 4 -11.81 18.14 -15.84
CA GLN A 4 -13.22 18.37 -15.57
C GLN A 4 -13.36 19.65 -14.73
N GLY A 5 -14.05 20.65 -15.28
CA GLY A 5 -14.35 21.88 -14.56
C GLY A 5 -15.27 21.65 -13.35
N VAL A 6 -15.27 22.58 -12.39
CA VAL A 6 -16.12 22.55 -11.20
C VAL A 6 -17.56 22.89 -11.57
N ARG A 7 -18.52 22.04 -11.17
CA ARG A 7 -19.96 22.24 -11.39
C ARG A 7 -20.62 22.80 -10.13
N VAL A 8 -21.04 24.07 -10.20
CA VAL A 8 -21.68 24.78 -9.09
C VAL A 8 -23.18 24.90 -9.38
N VAL A 9 -24.02 24.40 -8.47
CA VAL A 9 -25.47 24.48 -8.58
C VAL A 9 -25.99 25.56 -7.63
N VAL A 10 -26.73 26.52 -8.15
CA VAL A 10 -27.31 27.65 -7.39
C VAL A 10 -28.74 27.32 -7.02
N ILE A 11 -29.03 27.25 -5.71
CA ILE A 11 -30.37 26.93 -5.18
C ILE A 11 -30.87 28.01 -4.20
N GLY A 12 -32.11 27.95 -3.79
CA GLY A 12 -32.72 28.89 -2.83
C GLY A 12 -34.13 29.29 -3.25
N ASP A 13 -34.82 30.06 -2.42
CA ASP A 13 -36.20 30.44 -2.63
C ASP A 13 -36.41 31.32 -3.87
N ALA A 14 -37.68 31.48 -4.27
CA ALA A 14 -38.05 32.36 -5.35
C ALA A 14 -37.73 33.84 -5.02
N GLY A 15 -37.06 34.52 -5.95
CA GLY A 15 -36.75 35.94 -5.83
C GLY A 15 -35.60 36.26 -4.86
N THR A 16 -34.77 35.27 -4.44
CA THR A 16 -33.54 35.50 -3.66
C THR A 16 -32.44 36.17 -4.47
N GLY A 17 -32.50 36.11 -5.82
CA GLY A 17 -31.52 36.78 -6.68
C GLY A 17 -30.59 35.83 -7.42
N LYS A 18 -30.87 34.50 -7.46
CA LYS A 18 -30.05 33.47 -8.13
C LYS A 18 -29.63 33.85 -9.55
N SER A 19 -30.60 34.04 -10.44
CA SER A 19 -30.31 34.34 -11.85
C SER A 19 -29.62 35.68 -12.04
N SER A 20 -29.94 36.69 -11.20
CA SER A 20 -29.25 38.00 -11.23
C SER A 20 -27.79 37.88 -10.80
N LEU A 21 -27.48 37.06 -9.80
CA LEU A 21 -26.12 36.76 -9.35
C LEU A 21 -25.30 36.11 -10.48
N ILE A 22 -25.90 35.11 -11.17
CA ILE A 22 -25.23 34.39 -12.27
C ILE A 22 -24.99 35.32 -13.46
N ILE A 23 -25.95 36.16 -13.83
CA ILE A 23 -25.77 37.13 -14.93
C ILE A 23 -24.68 38.12 -14.55
N ALA A 24 -24.71 38.66 -13.33
CA ALA A 24 -23.73 39.64 -12.87
C ALA A 24 -22.30 39.12 -12.95
N VAL A 25 -22.02 37.85 -12.56
CA VAL A 25 -20.67 37.28 -12.68
C VAL A 25 -20.26 36.99 -14.13
N ALA A 26 -21.24 36.65 -15.00
CA ALA A 26 -20.95 36.30 -16.39
C ALA A 26 -20.75 37.51 -17.30
N THR A 27 -21.42 38.63 -17.00
CA THR A 27 -21.49 39.79 -17.89
C THR A 27 -20.95 41.08 -17.27
N ASP A 28 -20.55 41.03 -15.99
CA ASP A 28 -20.14 42.20 -15.21
C ASP A 28 -21.17 43.35 -15.22
N SER A 29 -22.45 42.99 -15.30
CA SER A 29 -23.57 43.93 -15.37
C SER A 29 -24.83 43.39 -14.68
N PHE A 30 -25.70 44.30 -14.19
CA PHE A 30 -26.96 43.91 -13.59
C PHE A 30 -28.06 43.86 -14.68
N PRO A 31 -28.85 42.77 -14.76
CA PRO A 31 -29.90 42.65 -15.79
C PRO A 31 -31.14 43.44 -15.44
N ASP A 32 -31.72 44.17 -16.42
CA ASP A 32 -33.04 44.83 -16.28
C ASP A 32 -34.17 43.83 -16.03
N LYS A 33 -34.11 42.66 -16.65
CA LYS A 33 -35.00 41.50 -16.44
C LYS A 33 -34.21 40.21 -16.51
N ALA A 34 -34.15 39.48 -15.40
CA ALA A 34 -33.59 38.15 -15.38
C ALA A 34 -34.62 37.11 -15.86
N PRO A 35 -34.30 36.21 -16.78
CA PRO A 35 -35.16 35.08 -17.13
C PRO A 35 -35.39 34.17 -15.91
N PRO A 36 -36.48 33.37 -15.89
CA PRO A 36 -36.82 32.52 -14.74
C PRO A 36 -35.78 31.47 -14.36
N VAL A 37 -35.06 30.93 -15.34
CA VAL A 37 -33.93 30.00 -15.20
C VAL A 37 -32.99 30.23 -16.38
N LEU A 38 -31.71 30.30 -16.09
CA LEU A 38 -30.65 30.46 -17.09
C LEU A 38 -30.16 29.10 -17.63
N PRO A 39 -29.68 29.06 -18.88
CA PRO A 39 -28.92 27.91 -19.35
C PRO A 39 -27.59 27.76 -18.56
N PRO A 40 -26.95 26.59 -18.57
CA PRO A 40 -25.64 26.41 -17.93
C PRO A 40 -24.65 27.47 -18.36
N THR A 41 -24.15 28.25 -17.41
CA THR A 41 -23.22 29.37 -17.64
C THR A 41 -21.80 28.92 -17.31
N ARG A 42 -20.86 29.05 -18.24
CA ARG A 42 -19.49 28.63 -18.07
C ARG A 42 -18.57 29.84 -17.94
N LEU A 43 -17.87 29.91 -16.81
CA LEU A 43 -16.74 30.82 -16.61
C LEU A 43 -15.48 30.25 -17.22
N PRO A 44 -14.63 31.04 -17.89
CA PRO A 44 -13.39 30.56 -18.51
C PRO A 44 -12.38 30.08 -17.46
N HIS A 45 -11.44 29.27 -17.90
CA HIS A 45 -10.43 28.66 -17.01
C HIS A 45 -9.46 29.67 -16.36
N ASP A 46 -9.29 30.84 -16.96
CA ASP A 46 -8.43 31.93 -16.50
C ASP A 46 -9.17 32.96 -15.64
N PHE A 47 -10.46 32.73 -15.35
CA PHE A 47 -11.27 33.63 -14.52
C PHE A 47 -10.76 33.67 -13.06
N TYR A 48 -10.28 32.54 -12.54
CA TYR A 48 -9.73 32.41 -11.20
C TYR A 48 -8.27 31.90 -11.22
N PRO A 49 -7.48 32.17 -10.16
CA PRO A 49 -6.05 31.80 -10.08
C PRO A 49 -5.77 30.32 -10.29
N ASP A 50 -6.65 29.43 -9.85
CA ASP A 50 -6.49 27.96 -9.95
C ASP A 50 -6.63 27.43 -11.39
N ARG A 51 -7.05 28.29 -12.34
CA ARG A 51 -7.20 27.98 -13.78
C ARG A 51 -8.07 26.76 -14.07
N VAL A 52 -9.11 26.56 -13.27
CA VAL A 52 -10.10 25.50 -13.45
C VAL A 52 -11.43 26.16 -13.90
N PRO A 53 -12.06 25.74 -15.00
CA PRO A 53 -13.31 26.31 -15.45
C PRO A 53 -14.44 25.99 -14.48
N VAL A 54 -15.33 26.97 -14.24
CA VAL A 54 -16.52 26.80 -13.41
C VAL A 54 -17.77 26.78 -14.30
N THR A 55 -18.61 25.77 -14.11
CA THR A 55 -19.91 25.67 -14.79
C THR A 55 -21.02 25.91 -13.76
N ILE A 56 -21.75 26.98 -13.91
CA ILE A 56 -22.83 27.41 -13.01
C ILE A 56 -24.16 26.94 -13.55
N ILE A 57 -24.96 26.30 -12.71
CA ILE A 57 -26.31 25.81 -13.03
C ILE A 57 -27.32 26.58 -12.22
N ASP A 58 -28.18 27.33 -12.91
CA ASP A 58 -29.33 27.97 -12.31
C ASP A 58 -30.47 26.97 -12.09
N THR A 59 -31.21 27.14 -11.00
CA THR A 59 -32.34 26.25 -10.70
C THR A 59 -33.64 27.02 -10.44
N SER A 60 -34.75 26.37 -10.79
CA SER A 60 -36.08 26.85 -10.46
C SER A 60 -36.47 26.46 -9.03
N SER A 61 -37.09 27.38 -8.30
CA SER A 61 -37.68 27.11 -6.99
C SER A 61 -39.16 26.72 -7.04
N ARG A 62 -39.69 26.46 -8.25
CA ARG A 62 -41.08 26.04 -8.42
C ARG A 62 -41.26 24.57 -8.01
N PRO A 63 -42.38 24.22 -7.34
CA PRO A 63 -42.62 22.82 -6.93
C PRO A 63 -42.63 21.83 -8.10
N GLU A 64 -43.06 22.28 -9.29
CA GLU A 64 -43.11 21.48 -10.52
C GLU A 64 -41.70 21.05 -11.01
N ASP A 65 -40.67 21.84 -10.71
CA ASP A 65 -39.32 21.63 -11.12
C ASP A 65 -38.47 20.89 -10.04
N LYS A 66 -39.07 20.47 -8.92
CA LYS A 66 -38.38 19.87 -7.77
C LYS A 66 -37.51 18.67 -8.18
N ALA A 67 -38.05 17.76 -8.98
CA ALA A 67 -37.30 16.57 -9.43
C ALA A 67 -36.05 16.94 -10.26
N LYS A 68 -36.12 18.00 -11.05
CA LYS A 68 -35.00 18.52 -11.84
C LYS A 68 -33.94 19.15 -10.92
N LEU A 69 -34.34 19.92 -9.93
CA LEU A 69 -33.48 20.52 -8.92
C LEU A 69 -32.72 19.44 -8.16
N GLU A 70 -33.39 18.40 -7.66
CA GLU A 70 -32.79 17.28 -6.97
C GLU A 70 -31.76 16.56 -7.86
N ALA A 71 -32.08 16.34 -9.13
CA ALA A 71 -31.15 15.69 -10.08
C ALA A 71 -29.90 16.53 -10.33
N GLU A 72 -30.01 17.86 -10.36
CA GLU A 72 -28.87 18.75 -10.50
C GLU A 72 -28.04 18.82 -9.22
N CYS A 73 -28.65 18.83 -8.03
CA CYS A 73 -27.96 18.81 -6.75
C CYS A 73 -27.11 17.53 -6.58
N ARG A 74 -27.59 16.37 -7.05
CA ARG A 74 -26.82 15.11 -7.02
C ARG A 74 -25.61 15.10 -7.95
N LYS A 75 -25.56 15.98 -8.95
CA LYS A 75 -24.45 16.12 -9.91
C LYS A 75 -23.54 17.29 -9.59
N ALA A 76 -23.84 18.04 -8.54
CA ALA A 76 -23.07 19.21 -8.15
C ALA A 76 -21.75 18.81 -7.52
N ASP A 77 -20.69 19.60 -7.76
CA ASP A 77 -19.44 19.56 -7.01
C ASP A 77 -19.49 20.54 -5.82
N ALA A 78 -20.27 21.64 -5.95
CA ALA A 78 -20.58 22.56 -4.87
C ALA A 78 -21.99 23.13 -5.02
N ILE A 79 -22.59 23.50 -3.89
CA ILE A 79 -23.89 24.16 -3.83
C ILE A 79 -23.71 25.61 -3.40
N VAL A 80 -24.30 26.54 -4.14
CA VAL A 80 -24.50 27.92 -3.71
C VAL A 80 -25.95 28.05 -3.26
N LEU A 81 -26.15 28.15 -1.94
CA LEU A 81 -27.49 28.27 -1.34
C LEU A 81 -27.79 29.73 -1.02
N THR A 82 -28.78 30.32 -1.74
CA THR A 82 -29.07 31.75 -1.65
C THR A 82 -30.25 32.08 -0.75
N TYR A 83 -30.10 33.13 0.05
CA TYR A 83 -31.16 33.83 0.75
C TYR A 83 -31.16 35.32 0.34
N ALA A 84 -32.22 36.08 0.65
CA ALA A 84 -32.30 37.49 0.34
C ALA A 84 -32.21 38.32 1.63
N CYS A 85 -31.27 39.26 1.69
CA CYS A 85 -31.03 40.11 2.88
C CYS A 85 -32.21 41.01 3.23
N ASP A 86 -33.10 41.32 2.22
CA ASP A 86 -34.34 42.07 2.38
C ASP A 86 -35.51 41.23 2.95
N ARG A 87 -35.35 39.90 3.12
CA ARG A 87 -36.40 38.96 3.54
C ARG A 87 -35.92 37.95 4.53
N SER A 88 -36.15 38.18 5.84
CA SER A 88 -35.76 37.28 6.92
C SER A 88 -36.31 35.85 6.76
N TYR A 89 -37.54 35.68 6.24
CA TYR A 89 -38.14 34.40 5.94
C TYR A 89 -37.22 33.48 5.10
N THR A 90 -36.51 34.01 4.10
CA THR A 90 -35.63 33.22 3.24
C THR A 90 -34.37 32.76 3.97
N LEU A 91 -33.97 33.45 5.03
CA LEU A 91 -32.90 33.03 5.93
C LEU A 91 -33.34 31.86 6.83
N ASP A 92 -34.57 31.95 7.37
CA ASP A 92 -35.13 30.86 8.22
C ASP A 92 -35.31 29.57 7.40
N GLN A 93 -35.61 29.68 6.08
CA GLN A 93 -35.72 28.52 5.20
C GLN A 93 -34.40 27.75 4.99
N LEU A 94 -33.25 28.35 5.27
CA LEU A 94 -31.96 27.64 5.18
C LEU A 94 -31.94 26.42 6.12
N SER A 95 -32.27 26.64 7.41
CA SER A 95 -32.25 25.59 8.46
C SER A 95 -33.50 24.71 8.45
N HIS A 96 -34.67 25.27 8.10
CA HIS A 96 -35.94 24.53 8.18
C HIS A 96 -36.23 23.68 6.94
N TYR A 97 -35.72 24.07 5.78
CA TYR A 97 -36.03 23.39 4.52
C TYR A 97 -34.79 22.98 3.71
N TRP A 98 -33.94 23.93 3.32
CA TRP A 98 -32.91 23.66 2.31
C TRP A 98 -31.80 22.75 2.78
N LEU A 99 -31.19 22.98 3.94
CA LEU A 99 -30.12 22.15 4.48
C LEU A 99 -30.60 20.75 4.86
N PRO A 100 -31.75 20.57 5.55
CA PRO A 100 -32.34 19.25 5.77
C PRO A 100 -32.65 18.50 4.48
N GLU A 101 -33.18 19.17 3.45
CA GLU A 101 -33.48 18.56 2.14
C GLU A 101 -32.20 18.06 1.46
N LEU A 102 -31.10 18.84 1.47
CA LEU A 102 -29.81 18.41 0.94
C LEU A 102 -29.27 17.18 1.66
N ARG A 103 -29.43 17.11 2.99
CA ARG A 103 -29.07 15.92 3.78
C ARG A 103 -29.92 14.70 3.42
N GLN A 104 -31.23 14.88 3.24
CA GLN A 104 -32.14 13.82 2.82
C GLN A 104 -31.78 13.27 1.43
N LEU A 105 -31.35 14.16 0.51
CA LEU A 105 -30.88 13.80 -0.81
C LEU A 105 -29.47 13.15 -0.79
N GLN A 106 -28.83 13.04 0.37
CA GLN A 106 -27.46 12.54 0.56
C GLN A 106 -26.40 13.31 -0.25
N VAL A 107 -26.63 14.61 -0.46
CA VAL A 107 -25.69 15.51 -1.13
C VAL A 107 -24.60 15.88 -0.12
N LYS A 108 -23.37 15.43 -0.37
CA LYS A 108 -22.20 15.59 0.55
C LYS A 108 -21.17 16.59 0.03
N VAL A 109 -21.58 17.50 -0.82
CA VAL A 109 -20.69 18.53 -1.39
C VAL A 109 -20.68 19.79 -0.52
N PRO A 110 -19.62 20.63 -0.60
CA PRO A 110 -19.56 21.87 0.14
C PRO A 110 -20.71 22.81 -0.24
N VAL A 111 -21.27 23.48 0.76
CA VAL A 111 -22.33 24.47 0.61
C VAL A 111 -21.80 25.86 0.93
N ILE A 112 -21.97 26.79 -0.01
CA ILE A 112 -21.68 28.21 0.19
C ILE A 112 -23.01 28.92 0.40
N VAL A 113 -23.22 29.49 1.59
CA VAL A 113 -24.42 30.25 1.91
C VAL A 113 -24.25 31.69 1.46
N VAL A 114 -25.17 32.19 0.66
CA VAL A 114 -25.04 33.50 0.00
C VAL A 114 -26.24 34.39 0.30
N GLY A 115 -26.03 35.47 1.04
CA GLY A 115 -27.00 36.56 1.22
C GLY A 115 -26.98 37.49 0.01
N CYS A 116 -27.97 37.41 -0.84
CA CYS A 116 -28.12 38.32 -1.97
C CYS A 116 -28.85 39.61 -1.56
N LYS A 117 -28.73 40.66 -2.39
CA LYS A 117 -29.32 41.99 -2.18
C LYS A 117 -28.81 42.69 -0.92
N LEU A 118 -27.51 42.61 -0.67
CA LEU A 118 -26.84 43.31 0.43
C LEU A 118 -27.15 44.84 0.42
N ASP A 119 -27.40 45.43 -0.76
CA ASP A 119 -27.80 46.82 -0.93
C ASP A 119 -29.13 47.17 -0.27
N GLN A 120 -29.98 46.18 0.04
CA GLN A 120 -31.30 46.34 0.66
C GLN A 120 -31.32 45.85 2.13
N ARG A 121 -30.15 45.55 2.72
CA ARG A 121 -30.05 45.14 4.09
C ARG A 121 -30.34 46.30 5.06
N ASP A 122 -31.10 46.03 6.12
CA ASP A 122 -31.35 47.01 7.17
C ASP A 122 -30.15 47.04 8.15
N ASP A 123 -29.62 48.21 8.48
CA ASP A 123 -28.52 48.42 9.41
C ASP A 123 -28.84 47.92 10.84
N ARG A 124 -30.09 47.64 11.15
CA ARG A 124 -30.54 47.10 12.44
C ARG A 124 -30.44 45.56 12.53
N GLN A 125 -30.19 44.87 11.40
CA GLN A 125 -30.04 43.42 11.40
C GLN A 125 -28.71 43.00 12.06
N PRO A 126 -28.68 41.82 12.76
CA PRO A 126 -27.44 41.32 13.37
C PRO A 126 -26.40 41.06 12.27
N SER A 127 -25.13 41.08 12.64
CA SER A 127 -24.03 40.83 11.68
C SER A 127 -24.11 39.44 11.04
N LEU A 128 -23.55 39.29 9.84
CA LEU A 128 -23.50 38.00 9.15
C LEU A 128 -22.95 36.91 10.06
N GLU A 129 -21.86 37.20 10.79
CA GLU A 129 -21.22 36.27 11.72
C GLU A 129 -22.15 35.80 12.83
N GLN A 130 -22.90 36.72 13.44
CA GLN A 130 -23.86 36.40 14.51
C GLN A 130 -25.00 35.48 14.03
N VAL A 131 -25.45 35.64 12.79
CA VAL A 131 -26.51 34.84 12.20
C VAL A 131 -26.02 33.50 11.72
N MET A 132 -24.83 33.45 11.14
CA MET A 132 -24.31 32.25 10.48
C MET A 132 -23.54 31.31 11.43
N ALA A 133 -22.93 31.80 12.52
CA ALA A 133 -22.21 30.95 13.45
C ALA A 133 -23.05 29.78 14.00
N PRO A 134 -24.30 29.96 14.44
CA PRO A 134 -25.14 28.84 14.88
C PRO A 134 -25.46 27.86 13.73
N LEU A 135 -25.72 28.36 12.52
CA LEU A 135 -26.01 27.53 11.35
C LEU A 135 -24.81 26.69 10.94
N MET A 136 -23.62 27.25 10.90
CA MET A 136 -22.38 26.55 10.58
C MET A 136 -22.01 25.50 11.65
N HIS A 137 -22.37 25.73 12.89
CA HIS A 137 -22.19 24.75 13.96
C HIS A 137 -23.12 23.54 13.79
N GLU A 138 -24.38 23.75 13.40
CA GLU A 138 -25.39 22.71 13.18
C GLU A 138 -25.19 21.98 11.84
N PHE A 139 -24.83 22.72 10.78
CA PHE A 139 -24.71 22.24 9.40
C PHE A 139 -23.27 22.34 8.93
N ARG A 140 -22.50 21.27 9.17
CA ARG A 140 -21.06 21.19 8.88
C ARG A 140 -20.71 21.18 7.40
N GLU A 141 -21.67 20.95 6.53
CA GLU A 141 -21.57 21.06 5.09
C GLU A 141 -21.43 22.51 4.60
N ILE A 142 -21.73 23.51 5.45
CA ILE A 142 -21.52 24.92 5.15
C ILE A 142 -20.03 25.24 5.27
N GLU A 143 -19.37 25.49 4.14
CA GLU A 143 -17.95 25.82 4.09
C GLU A 143 -17.68 27.29 4.39
N THR A 144 -18.52 28.18 3.87
CA THR A 144 -18.44 29.62 4.11
C THR A 144 -19.76 30.31 3.87
N CYS A 145 -19.88 31.52 4.40
CA CYS A 145 -21.03 32.40 4.23
C CYS A 145 -20.56 33.77 3.72
N ILE A 146 -21.27 34.33 2.74
CA ILE A 146 -20.92 35.59 2.13
C ILE A 146 -22.19 36.38 1.79
N GLU A 147 -22.14 37.71 1.88
CA GLU A 147 -23.22 38.56 1.40
C GLU A 147 -22.78 39.33 0.17
N CYS A 148 -23.66 39.45 -0.82
CA CYS A 148 -23.35 40.05 -2.09
C CYS A 148 -24.46 40.99 -2.61
N SER A 149 -24.10 41.89 -3.50
CA SER A 149 -25.07 42.74 -4.23
C SER A 149 -24.78 42.69 -5.72
N ALA A 150 -25.67 42.07 -6.49
CA ALA A 150 -25.58 42.05 -7.95
C ALA A 150 -25.72 43.45 -8.56
N ILE A 151 -26.52 44.32 -7.95
CA ILE A 151 -26.77 45.71 -8.43
C ILE A 151 -25.53 46.60 -8.21
N LYS A 152 -24.83 46.43 -7.07
CA LYS A 152 -23.64 47.22 -6.73
C LYS A 152 -22.33 46.53 -7.11
N GLN A 153 -22.38 45.34 -7.73
CA GLN A 153 -21.21 44.53 -8.09
C GLN A 153 -20.29 44.24 -6.89
N ILE A 154 -20.90 43.95 -5.72
CA ILE A 154 -20.17 43.68 -4.49
C ILE A 154 -20.11 42.18 -4.28
N GLN A 155 -18.91 41.62 -4.14
CA GLN A 155 -18.60 40.20 -3.79
C GLN A 155 -19.23 39.15 -4.73
N ILE A 156 -19.47 39.50 -5.99
CA ILE A 156 -20.11 38.62 -6.98
C ILE A 156 -19.13 37.51 -7.43
N ALA A 157 -17.92 37.88 -7.82
CA ALA A 157 -16.89 36.93 -8.24
C ALA A 157 -16.44 36.04 -7.09
N GLU A 158 -16.38 36.58 -5.89
CA GLU A 158 -15.97 35.89 -4.68
C GLU A 158 -16.89 34.71 -4.31
N VAL A 159 -18.21 34.83 -4.57
CA VAL A 159 -19.17 33.73 -4.35
C VAL A 159 -18.71 32.45 -5.06
N PHE A 160 -18.43 32.54 -6.35
CA PHE A 160 -18.04 31.38 -7.15
C PHE A 160 -16.58 31.01 -6.97
N TYR A 161 -15.74 31.97 -6.59
CA TYR A 161 -14.37 31.68 -6.14
C TYR A 161 -14.35 30.78 -4.89
N TYR A 162 -15.14 31.12 -3.86
CA TYR A 162 -15.25 30.28 -2.67
C TYR A 162 -15.87 28.92 -2.96
N ALA A 163 -16.85 28.84 -3.87
CA ALA A 163 -17.42 27.58 -4.31
C ALA A 163 -16.38 26.70 -5.03
N GLN A 164 -15.58 27.27 -5.93
CA GLN A 164 -14.47 26.57 -6.58
C GLN A 164 -13.40 26.16 -5.56
N LYS A 165 -13.01 27.07 -4.68
CA LYS A 165 -11.99 26.85 -3.66
C LYS A 165 -12.38 25.72 -2.69
N ALA A 166 -13.64 25.65 -2.28
CA ALA A 166 -14.16 24.60 -1.39
C ALA A 166 -14.08 23.21 -2.03
N VAL A 167 -14.22 23.13 -3.36
CA VAL A 167 -14.05 21.88 -4.12
C VAL A 167 -12.59 21.52 -4.30
N LEU A 168 -11.77 22.50 -4.70
CA LEU A 168 -10.35 22.27 -4.99
C LEU A 168 -9.50 22.11 -3.74
N HIS A 169 -9.88 22.76 -2.64
CA HIS A 169 -9.11 22.81 -1.39
C HIS A 169 -10.02 22.62 -0.16
N PRO A 170 -10.66 21.44 0.00
CA PRO A 170 -11.60 21.21 1.10
C PRO A 170 -10.94 21.32 2.47
N THR A 171 -11.62 21.94 3.45
CA THR A 171 -11.13 22.10 4.82
C THR A 171 -11.29 20.81 5.61
N ALA A 172 -12.40 20.10 5.42
CA ALA A 172 -12.81 18.98 6.26
C ALA A 172 -11.78 17.84 6.40
N PRO A 173 -11.00 17.44 5.37
CA PRO A 173 -9.97 16.43 5.52
C PRO A 173 -8.74 16.89 6.33
N LEU A 174 -8.43 18.19 6.31
CA LEU A 174 -7.21 18.75 6.88
C LEU A 174 -7.33 19.09 8.37
N PHE A 175 -8.45 19.72 8.75
CA PHE A 175 -8.56 20.47 9.97
C PHE A 175 -9.90 20.25 10.69
N ASP A 176 -9.86 20.25 11.99
CA ASP A 176 -11.04 20.22 12.85
C ASP A 176 -11.30 21.62 13.38
N GLN A 177 -12.42 22.22 12.97
CA GLN A 177 -12.80 23.57 13.34
C GLN A 177 -13.23 23.70 14.81
N GLU A 178 -13.66 22.61 15.48
CA GLU A 178 -14.04 22.63 16.89
C GLU A 178 -12.82 22.66 17.80
N THR A 179 -11.90 21.76 17.56
CA THR A 179 -10.68 21.63 18.38
C THR A 179 -9.56 22.57 17.94
N GLN A 180 -9.73 23.26 16.79
CA GLN A 180 -8.72 24.11 16.15
C GLN A 180 -7.39 23.37 15.92
N THR A 181 -7.47 22.11 15.51
CA THR A 181 -6.30 21.24 15.31
C THR A 181 -6.31 20.56 13.94
N LEU A 182 -5.13 20.20 13.47
CA LEU A 182 -4.97 19.35 12.30
C LEU A 182 -5.55 17.96 12.58
N LYS A 183 -6.29 17.40 11.63
CA LYS A 183 -6.80 16.04 11.75
C LYS A 183 -5.68 15.00 11.70
N PRO A 184 -5.81 13.85 12.36
CA PRO A 184 -4.75 12.83 12.43
C PRO A 184 -4.18 12.38 11.09
N ARG A 185 -5.01 12.28 10.03
CA ARG A 185 -4.54 11.96 8.68
C ARG A 185 -3.64 13.06 8.10
N CYS A 186 -4.00 14.31 8.29
CA CYS A 186 -3.21 15.45 7.86
C CYS A 186 -1.87 15.51 8.61
N VAL A 187 -1.88 15.31 9.93
CA VAL A 187 -0.67 15.23 10.76
C VAL A 187 0.27 14.14 10.25
N ARG A 188 -0.24 12.93 10.01
CA ARG A 188 0.57 11.82 9.47
C ARG A 188 1.20 12.15 8.12
N ALA A 189 0.43 12.74 7.22
CA ALA A 189 0.92 13.12 5.89
C ALA A 189 2.00 14.20 5.97
N LEU A 190 1.78 15.23 6.77
CA LEU A 190 2.75 16.31 7.00
C LEU A 190 4.01 15.81 7.73
N LYS A 191 3.87 14.89 8.70
CA LYS A 191 5.01 14.25 9.38
C LYS A 191 5.88 13.48 8.37
N ARG A 192 5.27 12.71 7.47
CA ARG A 192 6.01 12.03 6.41
C ARG A 192 6.73 13.03 5.49
N ILE A 193 6.08 14.12 5.12
CA ILE A 193 6.67 15.16 4.27
C ILE A 193 7.87 15.78 4.98
N PHE A 194 7.76 16.08 6.27
CA PHE A 194 8.85 16.57 7.09
C PHE A 194 10.06 15.62 7.07
N ILE A 195 9.84 14.32 7.34
CA ILE A 195 10.89 13.28 7.31
C ILE A 195 11.58 13.19 5.95
N LEU A 196 10.83 13.38 4.83
CA LEU A 196 11.39 13.39 3.48
C LEU A 196 12.22 14.64 3.17
N CYS A 197 12.05 15.72 3.93
CA CYS A 197 12.76 16.99 3.75
C CYS A 197 13.92 17.16 4.73
N ASP A 198 13.88 16.49 5.87
CA ASP A 198 14.95 16.37 6.85
C ASP A 198 16.00 15.36 6.33
N HIS A 199 16.98 15.85 5.56
CA HIS A 199 17.94 15.00 4.87
C HIS A 199 19.06 14.50 5.80
N ASP A 200 19.46 15.32 6.78
CA ASP A 200 20.49 14.96 7.76
C ASP A 200 19.92 14.21 8.98
N ARG A 201 18.58 14.16 9.09
CA ARG A 201 17.82 13.44 10.12
C ARG A 201 18.10 13.91 11.55
N ASP A 202 18.30 15.19 11.71
CA ASP A 202 18.52 15.80 13.03
C ASP A 202 17.23 16.22 13.74
N GLY A 203 16.06 15.99 13.10
CA GLY A 203 14.72 16.29 13.64
C GLY A 203 14.29 17.74 13.46
N ALA A 204 15.00 18.51 12.64
CA ALA A 204 14.66 19.89 12.30
C ALA A 204 14.95 20.18 10.82
N LEU A 205 14.24 21.12 10.22
CA LEU A 205 14.56 21.60 8.87
C LEU A 205 15.47 22.82 8.98
N ASN A 206 16.72 22.68 8.57
CA ASN A 206 17.67 23.78 8.48
C ASN A 206 17.31 24.73 7.31
N ASP A 207 18.01 25.85 7.16
CA ASP A 207 17.68 26.87 6.15
C ASP A 207 17.75 26.33 4.70
N SER A 208 18.69 25.43 4.41
CA SER A 208 18.82 24.82 3.09
C SER A 208 17.67 23.85 2.81
N GLU A 209 17.34 23.00 3.76
CA GLU A 209 16.24 22.03 3.64
C GLU A 209 14.88 22.71 3.53
N LEU A 210 14.67 23.78 4.31
CA LEU A 210 13.45 24.59 4.23
C LEU A 210 13.34 25.27 2.86
N ASN A 211 14.44 25.75 2.30
CA ASN A 211 14.48 26.31 0.94
C ASN A 211 14.22 25.24 -0.12
N ASP A 212 14.82 24.04 -0.02
CA ASP A 212 14.60 22.93 -0.94
C ASP A 212 13.15 22.46 -0.92
N PHE A 213 12.55 22.37 0.27
CA PHE A 213 11.12 22.12 0.44
C PHE A 213 10.27 23.17 -0.29
N GLN A 214 10.59 24.46 -0.12
CA GLN A 214 9.86 25.55 -0.76
C GLN A 214 9.99 25.49 -2.29
N VAL A 215 11.20 25.32 -2.82
CA VAL A 215 11.44 25.17 -4.25
C VAL A 215 10.68 23.97 -4.82
N LYS A 216 10.73 22.83 -4.12
CA LYS A 216 10.01 21.63 -4.54
C LYS A 216 8.50 21.81 -4.59
N CYS A 217 7.91 22.51 -3.62
CA CYS A 217 6.47 22.69 -3.53
C CYS A 217 5.95 23.81 -4.43
N PHE A 218 6.64 24.94 -4.48
CA PHE A 218 6.13 26.20 -5.04
C PHE A 218 6.96 26.73 -6.23
N ASN A 219 8.05 26.04 -6.62
CA ASN A 219 8.98 26.44 -7.68
C ASN A 219 9.61 27.84 -7.48
N ALA A 220 9.69 28.31 -6.23
CA ALA A 220 10.27 29.59 -5.87
C ALA A 220 11.15 29.43 -4.62
N PRO A 221 12.39 29.97 -4.62
CA PRO A 221 13.25 29.94 -3.45
C PRO A 221 12.77 30.93 -2.38
N LEU A 222 13.05 30.62 -1.11
CA LEU A 222 12.86 31.55 0.00
C LEU A 222 13.99 32.58 0.03
N GLN A 223 13.62 33.84 0.27
CA GLN A 223 14.63 34.85 0.59
C GLN A 223 15.11 34.67 2.05
N PRO A 224 16.36 34.98 2.38
CA PRO A 224 16.87 34.84 3.75
C PRO A 224 16.02 35.56 4.81
N SER A 225 15.45 36.73 4.49
CA SER A 225 14.52 37.45 5.34
C SER A 225 13.20 36.73 5.59
N GLU A 226 12.73 35.94 4.64
CA GLU A 226 11.50 35.14 4.76
C GLU A 226 11.74 33.93 5.69
N VAL A 227 12.89 33.27 5.57
CA VAL A 227 13.30 32.17 6.48
C VAL A 227 13.33 32.66 7.92
N VAL A 228 13.99 33.79 8.15
CA VAL A 228 14.02 34.44 9.50
C VAL A 228 12.60 34.80 9.96
N GLY A 229 11.77 35.32 9.05
CA GLY A 229 10.37 35.66 9.33
C GLY A 229 9.55 34.48 9.77
N VAL A 230 9.65 33.35 9.04
CA VAL A 230 8.96 32.09 9.37
C VAL A 230 9.38 31.59 10.75
N LYS A 231 10.69 31.45 10.99
CA LYS A 231 11.21 30.98 12.29
C LYS A 231 10.78 31.88 13.44
N LYS A 232 10.77 33.19 13.22
CA LYS A 232 10.31 34.17 14.23
C LYS A 232 8.83 34.02 14.58
N VAL A 233 7.95 33.91 13.57
CA VAL A 233 6.49 33.70 13.78
C VAL A 233 6.22 32.41 14.54
N VAL A 234 6.97 31.35 14.26
CA VAL A 234 6.83 30.08 14.97
C VAL A 234 7.34 30.21 16.41
N SER A 235 8.54 30.70 16.61
CA SER A 235 9.14 30.81 17.94
C SER A 235 8.36 31.75 18.91
N GLU A 236 7.72 32.80 18.38
CA GLU A 236 6.86 33.70 19.17
C GLU A 236 5.56 33.01 19.65
N LYS A 237 5.05 32.04 18.92
CA LYS A 237 3.80 31.33 19.23
C LYS A 237 4.02 29.98 19.89
N MET A 238 5.16 29.34 19.61
CA MET A 238 5.50 27.99 20.03
C MET A 238 7.01 27.88 20.23
N SER A 239 7.47 27.91 21.46
CA SER A 239 8.91 27.89 21.81
C SER A 239 9.62 26.61 21.33
N GLU A 240 8.91 25.47 21.28
CA GLU A 240 9.44 24.19 20.85
C GLU A 240 9.44 24.04 19.32
N GLY A 241 8.85 24.99 18.61
CA GLY A 241 8.69 24.93 17.14
C GLY A 241 9.97 25.23 16.37
N VAL A 242 11.00 25.80 17.04
CA VAL A 242 12.31 26.12 16.45
C VAL A 242 13.38 25.78 17.48
N ASN A 243 14.44 25.08 17.05
CA ASN A 243 15.62 24.76 17.83
C ASN A 243 16.90 25.32 17.18
N GLU A 244 18.08 24.94 17.67
CA GLU A 244 19.38 25.38 17.16
C GLU A 244 19.61 24.90 15.72
N ASN A 245 19.05 23.74 15.34
CA ASN A 245 19.21 23.13 14.01
C ASN A 245 18.22 23.70 12.98
N GLY A 246 17.04 24.14 13.41
CA GLY A 246 16.06 24.69 12.47
C GLY A 246 14.61 24.66 12.94
N LEU A 247 13.70 24.49 11.98
CA LEU A 247 12.26 24.33 12.20
C LEU A 247 11.96 22.89 12.59
N THR A 248 11.45 22.64 13.79
CA THR A 248 11.10 21.30 14.26
C THR A 248 9.82 20.77 13.61
N LEU A 249 9.54 19.47 13.73
CA LEU A 249 8.27 18.88 13.29
C LEU A 249 7.06 19.61 13.88
N THR A 250 7.11 19.93 15.18
CA THR A 250 6.04 20.64 15.88
C THR A 250 5.82 22.03 15.27
N GLY A 251 6.90 22.75 14.96
CA GLY A 251 6.83 24.04 14.28
C GLY A 251 6.32 23.94 12.85
N PHE A 252 6.69 22.90 12.12
CA PHE A 252 6.20 22.64 10.77
C PHE A 252 4.69 22.37 10.75
N LEU A 253 4.21 21.53 11.65
CA LEU A 253 2.77 21.26 11.81
C LEU A 253 1.99 22.51 12.21
N PHE A 254 2.54 23.30 13.14
CA PHE A 254 1.95 24.57 13.56
C PHE A 254 1.81 25.56 12.38
N LEU A 255 2.82 25.67 11.52
CA LEU A 255 2.74 26.53 10.33
C LEU A 255 1.59 26.14 9.41
N HIS A 256 1.39 24.84 9.18
CA HIS A 256 0.28 24.36 8.35
C HIS A 256 -1.08 24.62 9.02
N ALA A 257 -1.21 24.45 10.33
CA ALA A 257 -2.41 24.84 11.06
C ALA A 257 -2.68 26.34 10.90
N LEU A 258 -1.66 27.18 11.07
CA LEU A 258 -1.77 28.63 10.91
C LEU A 258 -2.16 29.06 9.49
N PHE A 259 -1.67 28.37 8.45
CA PHE A 259 -2.10 28.64 7.08
C PHE A 259 -3.58 28.34 6.90
N ILE A 260 -4.07 27.23 7.45
CA ILE A 260 -5.49 26.84 7.37
C ILE A 260 -6.38 27.84 8.15
N GLU A 261 -6.02 28.21 9.36
CA GLU A 261 -6.73 29.21 10.18
C GLU A 261 -6.85 30.56 9.46
N ARG A 262 -5.81 30.96 8.71
CA ARG A 262 -5.81 32.19 7.91
C ARG A 262 -6.48 32.04 6.55
N GLY A 263 -7.17 30.95 6.29
CA GLY A 263 -7.88 30.68 5.03
C GLY A 263 -6.98 30.37 3.83
N ARG A 264 -5.69 30.06 4.06
CA ARG A 264 -4.71 29.69 3.00
C ARG A 264 -4.61 28.17 2.84
N LEU A 265 -5.75 27.52 2.61
CA LEU A 265 -5.87 26.06 2.42
C LEU A 265 -5.03 25.55 1.25
N GLU A 266 -4.98 26.35 0.16
CA GLU A 266 -4.23 26.04 -1.04
C GLU A 266 -2.75 25.75 -0.77
N THR A 267 -2.15 26.39 0.23
CA THR A 267 -0.74 26.16 0.59
C THR A 267 -0.54 24.73 1.08
N THR A 268 -1.36 24.29 2.02
CA THR A 268 -1.26 22.92 2.57
C THR A 268 -1.63 21.86 1.53
N TRP A 269 -2.67 22.11 0.72
CA TRP A 269 -3.03 21.19 -0.37
C TRP A 269 -1.97 21.09 -1.45
N THR A 270 -1.32 22.19 -1.81
CA THR A 270 -0.19 22.17 -2.77
C THR A 270 0.93 21.28 -2.27
N VAL A 271 1.28 21.42 -0.99
CA VAL A 271 2.30 20.57 -0.35
C VAL A 271 1.88 19.09 -0.39
N LEU A 272 0.68 18.76 0.09
CA LEU A 272 0.19 17.38 0.12
C LEU A 272 0.19 16.74 -1.28
N ARG A 273 -0.39 17.43 -2.28
CA ARG A 273 -0.46 16.93 -3.66
C ARG A 273 0.91 16.78 -4.31
N LYS A 274 1.85 17.69 -4.01
CA LYS A 274 3.22 17.59 -4.52
C LYS A 274 3.97 16.37 -4.00
N PHE A 275 3.60 15.89 -2.80
CA PHE A 275 4.14 14.67 -2.20
C PHE A 275 3.27 13.43 -2.45
N GLY A 276 2.31 13.51 -3.39
CA GLY A 276 1.55 12.39 -3.92
C GLY A 276 0.30 12.00 -3.13
N TYR A 277 -0.26 12.90 -2.34
CA TYR A 277 -1.54 12.68 -1.66
C TYR A 277 -2.73 13.12 -2.53
N ASP A 278 -3.82 12.38 -2.45
CA ASP A 278 -5.11 12.69 -3.05
C ASP A 278 -5.97 13.58 -2.15
N ASP A 279 -7.22 13.86 -2.57
CA ASP A 279 -8.15 14.72 -1.82
C ASP A 279 -8.71 14.06 -0.53
N GLU A 280 -8.47 12.76 -0.31
CA GLU A 280 -8.76 12.03 0.95
C GLU A 280 -7.52 11.90 1.87
N ILE A 281 -6.40 12.52 1.48
CA ILE A 281 -5.09 12.40 2.13
C ILE A 281 -4.61 10.94 2.16
N LYS A 282 -4.81 10.23 1.07
CA LYS A 282 -4.22 8.92 0.79
C LYS A 282 -3.15 9.07 -0.28
N LEU A 283 -2.15 8.20 -0.27
CA LEU A 283 -1.18 8.18 -1.37
C LEU A 283 -1.87 7.75 -2.66
N GLN A 284 -1.58 8.47 -3.74
CA GLN A 284 -2.15 8.21 -5.07
C GLN A 284 -1.74 6.81 -5.56
N ASP A 285 -2.68 6.11 -6.19
CA ASP A 285 -2.45 4.76 -6.73
C ASP A 285 -1.30 4.71 -7.73
N ASP A 286 -1.04 5.79 -8.47
CA ASP A 286 0.07 5.86 -9.42
C ASP A 286 1.44 5.69 -8.76
N LEU A 287 1.60 6.11 -7.51
CA LEU A 287 2.80 5.89 -6.71
C LEU A 287 2.91 4.44 -6.19
N LEU A 288 1.77 3.77 -6.03
CA LEU A 288 1.67 2.41 -5.52
C LEU A 288 1.70 1.37 -6.65
N GLN A 289 1.34 1.76 -7.88
CA GLN A 289 1.35 0.87 -9.04
C GLN A 289 2.72 0.85 -9.72
N ASN A 290 3.57 -0.07 -9.32
CA ASN A 290 4.83 -0.30 -10.03
C ASN A 290 4.67 -1.42 -11.07
N PRO A 291 4.80 -1.13 -12.39
CA PRO A 291 4.75 -2.13 -13.45
C PRO A 291 5.76 -3.27 -13.28
N SER A 292 6.87 -3.01 -12.56
CA SER A 292 7.91 -4.01 -12.30
C SER A 292 7.49 -5.15 -11.38
N PHE A 293 6.35 -5.04 -10.66
CA PHE A 293 5.79 -6.14 -9.85
C PHE A 293 4.90 -7.10 -10.63
N LYS A 294 4.71 -6.91 -11.95
CA LYS A 294 4.11 -7.95 -12.78
C LYS A 294 5.00 -9.19 -12.76
N ARG A 295 4.57 -10.20 -12.00
CA ARG A 295 5.33 -11.44 -11.77
C ARG A 295 4.53 -12.67 -12.17
N ALA A 296 5.23 -13.72 -12.57
CA ALA A 296 4.61 -15.03 -12.71
C ALA A 296 4.42 -15.67 -11.32
N MET A 297 3.53 -16.67 -11.21
CA MET A 297 3.22 -17.37 -9.95
C MET A 297 4.45 -17.98 -9.27
N ASP A 298 5.46 -18.38 -10.07
CA ASP A 298 6.72 -18.97 -9.59
C ASP A 298 7.86 -17.96 -9.39
N GLN A 299 7.54 -16.67 -9.28
CA GLN A 299 8.46 -15.59 -8.94
C GLN A 299 8.09 -14.97 -7.60
N SER A 300 9.08 -14.45 -6.87
CA SER A 300 8.91 -13.66 -5.65
C SER A 300 9.46 -12.26 -5.86
N VAL A 301 9.09 -11.34 -4.99
CA VAL A 301 9.73 -10.04 -4.87
C VAL A 301 10.61 -10.08 -3.62
N GLU A 302 11.80 -9.51 -3.72
CA GLU A 302 12.75 -9.40 -2.61
C GLU A 302 13.24 -7.95 -2.49
N LEU A 303 13.67 -7.57 -1.29
CA LEU A 303 14.36 -6.32 -1.07
C LEU A 303 15.75 -6.35 -1.72
N THR A 304 16.17 -5.21 -2.28
CA THR A 304 17.54 -4.98 -2.75
C THR A 304 18.43 -4.57 -1.58
N GLU A 305 19.76 -4.55 -1.80
CA GLU A 305 20.69 -4.02 -0.80
C GLU A 305 20.37 -2.58 -0.42
N LYS A 306 19.95 -1.74 -1.39
CA LYS A 306 19.51 -0.36 -1.12
C LYS A 306 18.30 -0.30 -0.19
N GLY A 307 17.31 -1.18 -0.40
CA GLY A 307 16.14 -1.28 0.48
C GLY A 307 16.54 -1.74 1.89
N ILE A 308 17.41 -2.74 1.97
CA ILE A 308 17.90 -3.27 3.26
C ILE A 308 18.73 -2.20 4.01
N ASP A 309 19.61 -1.48 3.33
CA ASP A 309 20.44 -0.44 3.98
C ASP A 309 19.61 0.75 4.44
N PHE A 310 18.59 1.14 3.68
CA PHE A 310 17.60 2.11 4.14
C PHE A 310 16.91 1.64 5.42
N LEU A 311 16.42 0.39 5.45
CA LEU A 311 15.74 -0.18 6.61
C LEU A 311 16.65 -0.27 7.84
N LYS A 312 17.94 -0.59 7.68
CA LYS A 312 18.93 -0.52 8.76
C LYS A 312 19.08 0.89 9.31
N GLY A 313 19.14 1.88 8.42
CA GLY A 313 19.19 3.30 8.83
C GLY A 313 17.94 3.73 9.58
N VAL A 314 16.76 3.28 9.13
CA VAL A 314 15.49 3.51 9.83
C VAL A 314 15.49 2.85 11.20
N PHE A 315 15.90 1.58 11.29
CA PHE A 315 16.02 0.87 12.56
C PHE A 315 16.89 1.64 13.56
N ALA A 316 18.10 2.03 13.16
CA ALA A 316 19.02 2.77 14.02
C ALA A 316 18.49 4.16 14.45
N ALA A 317 17.63 4.79 13.62
CA ALA A 317 17.03 6.08 13.97
C ALA A 317 15.88 5.96 14.97
N PHE A 318 15.20 4.80 15.03
CA PHE A 318 14.08 4.56 15.92
C PHE A 318 14.43 3.70 17.15
N ASP A 319 15.60 3.09 17.21
CA ASP A 319 16.20 2.47 18.41
C ASP A 319 16.75 3.59 19.32
N ILE A 320 15.84 4.26 20.04
CA ILE A 320 16.17 5.49 20.80
C ILE A 320 17.02 5.19 22.01
N ASP A 321 16.79 4.06 22.70
CA ASP A 321 17.55 3.67 23.89
C ASP A 321 18.81 2.87 23.55
N GLY A 322 19.03 2.52 22.27
CA GLY A 322 20.24 1.85 21.79
C GLY A 322 20.38 0.41 22.29
N ASP A 323 19.27 -0.26 22.63
CA ASP A 323 19.28 -1.64 23.15
C ASP A 323 19.40 -2.71 22.03
N GLY A 324 19.37 -2.28 20.75
CA GLY A 324 19.47 -3.13 19.57
C GLY A 324 18.17 -3.81 19.19
N ALA A 325 17.03 -3.36 19.72
CA ALA A 325 15.71 -3.86 19.38
C ALA A 325 14.67 -2.74 19.37
N LEU A 326 13.67 -2.83 18.50
CA LEU A 326 12.54 -1.90 18.48
C LEU A 326 11.43 -2.41 19.41
N ARG A 327 11.11 -1.64 20.43
CA ARG A 327 9.97 -1.88 21.32
C ARG A 327 8.65 -1.52 20.66
N PRO A 328 7.50 -1.97 21.20
CA PRO A 328 6.19 -1.65 20.63
C PRO A 328 5.95 -0.15 20.44
N GLN A 329 6.39 0.70 21.37
CA GLN A 329 6.25 2.15 21.28
C GLN A 329 7.10 2.76 20.15
N GLU A 330 8.32 2.25 19.95
CA GLU A 330 9.21 2.69 18.87
C GLU A 330 8.70 2.25 17.51
N LEU A 331 8.11 1.06 17.43
CA LEU A 331 7.42 0.58 16.22
C LEU A 331 6.16 1.40 15.90
N GLU A 332 5.37 1.78 16.91
CA GLU A 332 4.21 2.66 16.74
C GLU A 332 4.64 4.02 16.20
N GLU A 333 5.74 4.59 16.74
CA GLU A 333 6.29 5.85 16.27
C GLU A 333 6.84 5.74 14.84
N LEU A 334 7.53 4.65 14.50
CA LEU A 334 8.05 4.37 13.17
C LEU A 334 6.93 4.32 12.13
N PHE A 335 5.84 3.61 12.44
CA PHE A 335 4.68 3.50 11.54
C PHE A 335 3.63 4.61 11.75
N SER A 336 3.91 5.61 12.58
CA SER A 336 2.98 6.72 12.83
C SER A 336 2.61 7.53 11.58
N THR A 337 3.39 7.44 10.51
CA THR A 337 3.12 8.06 9.21
C THR A 337 2.24 7.20 8.30
N ALA A 338 2.10 5.90 8.58
CA ALA A 338 1.24 4.98 7.84
C ALA A 338 -0.22 5.03 8.36
N PRO A 339 -1.21 4.63 7.55
CA PRO A 339 -2.61 4.59 7.96
C PRO A 339 -2.89 3.65 9.14
N SER A 340 -2.16 2.54 9.21
CA SER A 340 -2.20 1.52 10.27
C SER A 340 -0.85 0.81 10.32
N SER A 341 -0.56 0.12 11.43
CA SER A 341 0.62 -0.76 11.50
C SER A 341 0.53 -1.83 10.41
N PRO A 342 1.60 -2.08 9.64
CA PRO A 342 1.59 -3.09 8.59
C PRO A 342 1.63 -4.53 9.12
N TRP A 343 1.89 -4.73 10.42
CA TRP A 343 2.15 -6.02 11.05
C TRP A 343 1.07 -6.48 12.03
N ASP A 344 -0.12 -5.85 12.01
CA ASP A 344 -1.24 -6.22 12.88
C ASP A 344 -2.04 -7.44 12.37
N GLU A 345 -1.75 -7.93 11.16
CA GLU A 345 -2.40 -9.10 10.59
C GLU A 345 -1.81 -10.41 11.16
N PRO A 346 -2.60 -11.49 11.26
CA PRO A 346 -2.21 -12.75 11.89
C PRO A 346 -0.91 -13.36 11.35
N GLU A 347 -0.62 -13.16 10.06
CA GLU A 347 0.57 -13.69 9.38
C GLU A 347 1.88 -13.10 9.92
N TYR A 348 1.83 -11.91 10.51
CA TYR A 348 3.00 -11.20 11.01
C TYR A 348 3.16 -11.30 12.52
N ILE A 349 2.10 -11.67 13.24
CA ILE A 349 2.14 -11.80 14.68
C ILE A 349 3.05 -12.98 15.05
N ASP A 350 3.99 -12.74 15.95
CA ASP A 350 4.89 -13.77 16.45
C ASP A 350 5.74 -14.48 15.38
N ALA A 351 5.96 -13.84 14.23
CA ALA A 351 6.66 -14.44 13.10
C ALA A 351 8.19 -14.30 13.14
N VAL A 352 8.76 -13.45 14.01
CA VAL A 352 10.19 -13.12 14.01
C VAL A 352 10.82 -13.18 15.41
N GLU A 353 12.14 -13.12 15.41
CA GLU A 353 12.95 -13.08 16.63
C GLU A 353 12.73 -11.78 17.41
N THR A 354 12.49 -11.91 18.70
CA THR A 354 12.38 -10.80 19.66
C THR A 354 13.38 -10.98 20.80
N ASN A 355 13.79 -9.88 21.43
CA ASN A 355 14.59 -9.94 22.64
C ASN A 355 13.74 -10.36 23.87
N ALA A 356 14.39 -10.52 25.02
CA ALA A 356 13.72 -10.92 26.27
C ALA A 356 12.65 -9.92 26.75
N ALA A 357 12.73 -8.65 26.31
CA ALA A 357 11.76 -7.61 26.61
C ALA A 357 10.61 -7.51 25.59
N GLY A 358 10.58 -8.38 24.56
CA GLY A 358 9.57 -8.40 23.51
C GLY A 358 9.84 -7.41 22.36
N GLY A 359 10.99 -6.73 22.35
CA GLY A 359 11.41 -5.84 21.27
C GLY A 359 11.90 -6.65 20.06
N ILE A 360 11.63 -6.17 18.85
CA ILE A 360 12.05 -6.81 17.60
C ILE A 360 13.52 -6.46 17.32
N THR A 361 14.41 -7.47 17.26
CA THR A 361 15.82 -7.28 16.93
C THR A 361 16.01 -6.79 15.49
N LEU A 362 17.19 -6.25 15.14
CA LEU A 362 17.47 -5.83 13.76
C LEU A 362 17.29 -6.99 12.77
N ASN A 363 17.72 -8.22 13.12
CA ASN A 363 17.49 -9.39 12.28
C ASN A 363 15.99 -9.70 12.15
N GLY A 364 15.25 -9.63 13.26
CA GLY A 364 13.79 -9.79 13.28
C GLY A 364 13.09 -8.73 12.43
N PHE A 365 13.50 -7.48 12.54
CA PHE A 365 12.95 -6.37 11.76
C PHE A 365 13.14 -6.57 10.25
N LEU A 366 14.36 -6.88 9.81
CA LEU A 366 14.64 -7.16 8.39
C LEU A 366 13.92 -8.41 7.89
N SER A 367 13.78 -9.44 8.75
CA SER A 367 13.04 -10.66 8.45
C SER A 367 11.54 -10.39 8.29
N GLN A 368 10.97 -9.55 9.13
CA GLN A 368 9.56 -9.14 9.04
C GLN A 368 9.26 -8.37 7.73
N TRP A 369 10.15 -7.45 7.35
CA TRP A 369 10.08 -6.77 6.06
C TRP A 369 10.21 -7.75 4.88
N ALA A 370 11.09 -8.74 4.98
CA ALA A 370 11.24 -9.77 3.94
C ALA A 370 9.96 -10.62 3.81
N LEU A 371 9.33 -11.01 4.94
CA LEU A 371 8.05 -11.73 4.96
C LEU A 371 6.97 -10.89 4.27
N MET A 372 6.79 -9.64 4.68
CA MET A 372 5.80 -8.75 4.08
C MET A 372 6.04 -8.55 2.57
N THR A 373 7.30 -8.38 2.16
CA THR A 373 7.65 -8.22 0.73
C THR A 373 7.31 -9.45 -0.10
N VAL A 374 7.46 -10.64 0.47
CA VAL A 374 7.15 -11.89 -0.24
C VAL A 374 5.64 -12.14 -0.30
N LEU A 375 4.90 -11.90 0.77
CA LEU A 375 3.45 -12.11 0.85
C LEU A 375 2.69 -11.04 0.06
N ASP A 376 2.93 -9.78 0.36
CA ASP A 376 2.30 -8.62 -0.28
C ASP A 376 3.33 -7.53 -0.64
N PRO A 377 3.91 -7.57 -1.85
CA PRO A 377 4.87 -6.58 -2.31
C PRO A 377 4.31 -5.16 -2.40
N LEU A 378 3.01 -5.00 -2.68
CA LEU A 378 2.39 -3.68 -2.78
C LEU A 378 2.24 -3.05 -1.40
N LYS A 379 1.85 -3.83 -0.39
CA LYS A 379 1.83 -3.41 1.01
C LYS A 379 3.24 -3.02 1.50
N SER A 380 4.25 -3.82 1.14
CA SER A 380 5.65 -3.53 1.46
C SER A 380 6.12 -2.22 0.81
N LEU A 381 5.82 -2.00 -0.47
CA LEU A 381 6.11 -0.76 -1.20
C LEU A 381 5.42 0.45 -0.55
N ALA A 382 4.12 0.35 -0.26
CA ALA A 382 3.35 1.42 0.37
C ALA A 382 3.96 1.83 1.72
N ASN A 383 4.32 0.85 2.55
CA ASN A 383 4.91 1.13 3.86
C ASN A 383 6.33 1.71 3.75
N LEU A 384 7.15 1.29 2.78
CA LEU A 384 8.43 1.96 2.49
C LEU A 384 8.23 3.44 2.12
N ILE A 385 7.22 3.73 1.31
CA ILE A 385 6.87 5.10 0.96
C ILE A 385 6.40 5.89 2.20
N TYR A 386 5.57 5.29 3.05
CA TYR A 386 5.08 5.93 4.27
C TYR A 386 6.20 6.25 5.27
N ILE A 387 7.18 5.37 5.45
CA ILE A 387 8.32 5.61 6.36
C ILE A 387 9.43 6.48 5.74
N GLY A 388 9.20 7.07 4.55
CA GLY A 388 10.07 8.07 3.97
C GLY A 388 11.24 7.50 3.15
N TYR A 389 11.03 6.42 2.35
CA TYR A 389 12.06 5.97 1.42
C TYR A 389 12.37 7.07 0.39
N PRO A 390 13.64 7.48 0.24
CA PRO A 390 14.02 8.57 -0.65
C PRO A 390 14.07 8.11 -2.12
N GLY A 391 13.63 8.98 -3.04
CA GLY A 391 13.70 8.73 -4.48
C GLY A 391 12.65 7.75 -4.99
N ASP A 392 13.02 6.93 -5.98
CA ASP A 392 12.14 5.93 -6.59
C ASP A 392 12.06 4.65 -5.73
N PRO A 393 10.90 4.38 -5.08
CA PRO A 393 10.75 3.23 -4.20
C PRO A 393 10.91 1.88 -4.92
N SER A 394 10.75 1.85 -6.25
CA SER A 394 10.93 0.62 -7.03
C SER A 394 12.36 0.09 -6.96
N THR A 395 13.34 0.96 -6.70
CA THR A 395 14.75 0.58 -6.57
C THR A 395 15.04 -0.26 -5.32
N ALA A 396 14.14 -0.21 -4.33
CA ALA A 396 14.23 -1.01 -3.10
C ALA A 396 13.86 -2.48 -3.33
N PHE A 397 13.28 -2.83 -4.48
CA PHE A 397 12.76 -4.16 -4.76
C PHE A 397 13.34 -4.75 -6.02
N ARG A 398 13.37 -6.08 -6.07
CA ARG A 398 13.69 -6.85 -7.27
C ARG A 398 12.75 -8.03 -7.43
N VAL A 399 12.33 -8.31 -8.67
CA VAL A 399 11.60 -9.54 -9.02
C VAL A 399 12.62 -10.65 -9.26
N THR A 400 12.44 -11.79 -8.58
CA THR A 400 13.35 -12.94 -8.70
C THR A 400 13.15 -13.67 -10.03
N ARG A 401 14.10 -14.54 -10.38
CA ARG A 401 13.92 -15.47 -11.51
C ARG A 401 12.78 -16.45 -11.20
N ARG A 402 12.23 -17.04 -12.24
CA ARG A 402 11.26 -18.15 -12.10
C ARG A 402 11.92 -19.35 -11.44
N ARG A 403 11.25 -19.98 -10.46
CA ARG A 403 11.73 -21.19 -9.79
C ARG A 403 12.03 -22.31 -10.77
N ARG A 404 11.22 -22.44 -11.81
CA ARG A 404 11.46 -23.40 -12.92
C ARG A 404 12.80 -23.17 -13.64
N GLN A 405 13.25 -21.92 -13.75
CA GLN A 405 14.54 -21.59 -14.36
C GLN A 405 15.71 -21.90 -13.43
N ASP A 406 15.55 -21.68 -12.13
CA ASP A 406 16.55 -22.01 -11.12
C ASP A 406 16.77 -23.53 -11.06
N ARG A 407 15.68 -24.33 -11.12
CA ARG A 407 15.78 -25.79 -11.22
C ARG A 407 16.56 -26.25 -12.46
N LYS A 408 16.30 -25.66 -13.62
CA LYS A 408 17.06 -25.96 -14.84
C LYS A 408 18.52 -25.57 -14.75
N ARG A 409 18.84 -24.48 -14.04
CA ARG A 409 20.21 -24.00 -13.81
C ARG A 409 20.89 -24.66 -12.62
N GLN A 410 20.20 -25.54 -11.92
CA GLN A 410 20.66 -26.25 -10.73
C GLN A 410 21.15 -25.33 -9.59
N ARG A 411 20.76 -24.05 -9.60
CA ARG A 411 21.16 -23.05 -8.62
C ARG A 411 20.14 -21.90 -8.55
N SER A 412 19.76 -21.53 -7.33
CA SER A 412 19.00 -20.33 -7.03
C SER A 412 19.89 -19.18 -6.56
N LEU A 413 19.59 -17.96 -7.02
CA LEU A 413 20.26 -16.72 -6.59
C LEU A 413 19.41 -15.91 -5.61
N ARG A 414 18.30 -16.46 -5.10
CA ARG A 414 17.45 -15.81 -4.13
C ARG A 414 18.19 -15.52 -2.83
N THR A 415 17.75 -14.49 -2.14
CA THR A 415 18.18 -14.16 -0.78
C THR A 415 17.14 -14.55 0.25
N VAL A 416 15.89 -14.75 -0.18
CA VAL A 416 14.76 -15.17 0.66
C VAL A 416 14.19 -16.47 0.12
N PHE A 417 14.07 -17.48 0.98
CA PHE A 417 13.57 -18.81 0.65
C PHE A 417 12.31 -19.13 1.46
N GLN A 418 11.30 -19.71 0.81
CA GLN A 418 10.08 -20.16 1.45
C GLN A 418 10.09 -21.68 1.63
N CYS A 419 9.99 -22.12 2.87
CA CYS A 419 9.83 -23.52 3.26
C CYS A 419 8.39 -23.78 3.69
N PHE A 420 7.70 -24.72 3.05
CA PHE A 420 6.40 -25.20 3.51
C PHE A 420 6.60 -26.41 4.40
N VAL A 421 6.04 -26.36 5.61
CA VAL A 421 6.20 -27.38 6.64
C VAL A 421 4.93 -28.21 6.73
N PHE A 422 5.04 -29.46 6.30
CA PHE A 422 3.97 -30.47 6.31
C PHE A 422 4.22 -31.50 7.42
N GLY A 423 3.21 -32.22 7.78
CA GLY A 423 3.28 -33.31 8.75
C GLY A 423 1.99 -33.48 9.53
N PRO A 424 1.79 -34.61 10.22
CA PRO A 424 0.62 -34.86 11.00
C PRO A 424 0.47 -33.92 12.22
N THR A 425 -0.69 -33.92 12.79
CA THR A 425 -0.97 -33.19 14.04
C THR A 425 -0.05 -33.71 15.15
N LYS A 426 0.49 -32.79 15.99
CA LYS A 426 1.43 -33.08 17.09
C LYS A 426 2.83 -33.59 16.67
N ALA A 427 3.20 -33.61 15.40
CA ALA A 427 4.53 -33.98 14.97
C ALA A 427 5.66 -33.01 15.38
N GLY A 428 5.33 -31.79 15.85
CA GLY A 428 6.30 -30.79 16.27
C GLY A 428 6.55 -29.66 15.26
N LYS A 429 5.66 -29.45 14.29
CA LYS A 429 5.77 -28.37 13.29
C LYS A 429 5.88 -26.99 13.94
N SER A 430 4.96 -26.64 14.85
CA SER A 430 4.94 -25.33 15.53
C SER A 430 6.17 -25.15 16.44
N SER A 431 6.66 -26.21 17.07
CA SER A 431 7.90 -26.19 17.86
C SER A 431 9.12 -25.93 16.97
N LEU A 432 9.12 -26.47 15.76
CA LEU A 432 10.17 -26.22 14.76
C LEU A 432 10.19 -24.74 14.31
N LEU A 433 9.02 -24.15 14.07
CA LEU A 433 8.91 -22.74 13.75
C LEU A 433 9.39 -21.86 14.91
N ASN A 434 9.01 -22.20 16.15
CA ASN A 434 9.49 -21.50 17.36
C ASN A 434 11.01 -21.56 17.47
N ALA A 435 11.60 -22.71 17.19
CA ALA A 435 13.05 -22.90 17.23
C ALA A 435 13.78 -22.01 16.20
N LEU A 436 13.21 -21.78 15.00
CA LEU A 436 13.78 -20.89 14.00
C LEU A 436 13.91 -19.44 14.50
N ILE A 437 12.94 -18.97 15.27
CA ILE A 437 12.89 -17.60 15.81
C ILE A 437 13.46 -17.49 17.24
N GLY A 438 14.13 -18.56 17.72
CA GLY A 438 14.81 -18.55 19.02
C GLY A 438 13.88 -18.62 20.23
N ARG A 439 12.62 -18.99 20.06
CA ARG A 439 11.67 -19.14 21.18
C ARG A 439 11.92 -20.43 21.94
N PRO A 440 11.80 -20.41 23.28
CA PRO A 440 11.94 -21.61 24.09
C PRO A 440 10.86 -22.65 23.76
N TYR A 441 11.19 -23.91 23.95
CA TYR A 441 10.24 -25.01 23.80
C TYR A 441 9.11 -24.89 24.81
N ASN A 442 7.88 -25.06 24.34
CA ASN A 442 6.68 -25.12 25.18
C ASN A 442 6.12 -26.55 25.15
N GLU A 443 5.88 -27.15 26.30
CA GLU A 443 5.28 -28.49 26.43
C GLU A 443 3.78 -28.49 26.15
N THR A 444 3.12 -27.32 26.29
CA THR A 444 1.69 -27.20 26.07
C THR A 444 1.38 -27.22 24.57
N TYR A 445 0.58 -28.19 24.15
CA TYR A 445 0.10 -28.25 22.77
C TYR A 445 -1.02 -27.22 22.55
N GLU A 446 -0.82 -26.35 21.60
CA GLU A 446 -1.84 -25.42 21.08
C GLU A 446 -2.14 -25.79 19.64
N HIS A 447 -3.42 -25.94 19.32
CA HIS A 447 -3.83 -26.22 17.95
C HIS A 447 -3.63 -24.96 17.09
N THR A 448 -2.93 -25.11 15.95
CA THR A 448 -2.69 -24.01 15.03
C THR A 448 -3.89 -23.80 14.13
N GLU A 449 -4.60 -22.69 14.29
CA GLU A 449 -5.65 -22.28 13.39
C GLU A 449 -5.06 -21.42 12.26
N GLY A 450 -5.27 -21.85 11.00
CA GLY A 450 -4.78 -21.12 9.80
C GLY A 450 -3.31 -21.32 9.47
N SER A 451 -2.74 -20.40 8.69
CA SER A 451 -1.33 -20.43 8.28
C SER A 451 -0.48 -19.66 9.27
N ARG A 452 0.53 -20.29 9.86
CA ARG A 452 1.51 -19.67 10.73
C ARG A 452 2.84 -19.52 10.01
N TYR A 453 3.52 -18.41 10.25
CA TYR A 453 4.83 -18.12 9.68
C TYR A 453 5.88 -17.94 10.77
N ALA A 454 7.12 -18.31 10.44
CA ALA A 454 8.31 -17.98 11.22
C ALA A 454 9.43 -17.60 10.25
N VAL A 455 10.14 -16.53 10.55
CA VAL A 455 11.15 -15.99 9.64
C VAL A 455 12.40 -15.59 10.41
N ASN A 456 13.54 -16.04 9.94
CA ASN A 456 14.82 -15.62 10.50
C ASN A 456 15.95 -15.67 9.45
N ALA A 457 17.03 -14.97 9.74
CA ALA A 457 18.25 -15.01 8.97
C ALA A 457 19.07 -16.26 9.33
N VAL A 458 19.43 -17.07 8.32
CA VAL A 458 20.23 -18.29 8.47
C VAL A 458 21.62 -18.05 7.91
N GLU A 459 22.65 -18.31 8.72
CA GLU A 459 24.04 -18.18 8.31
C GLU A 459 24.46 -19.35 7.43
N GLN A 460 25.09 -19.04 6.30
CA GLN A 460 25.68 -20.02 5.40
C GLN A 460 27.21 -20.12 5.61
N LEU A 461 27.82 -21.20 5.23
CA LEU A 461 29.28 -21.34 5.24
C LEU A 461 29.93 -20.31 4.33
N GLY A 462 30.53 -19.26 4.94
CA GLY A 462 31.24 -18.18 4.26
C GLY A 462 30.41 -16.98 3.86
N VAL A 463 30.19 -16.03 4.75
CA VAL A 463 29.88 -14.60 4.55
C VAL A 463 28.42 -14.21 4.22
N SER A 464 27.55 -15.02 3.64
CA SER A 464 26.20 -14.56 3.28
C SER A 464 25.09 -15.11 4.16
N LYS A 465 24.33 -14.22 4.83
CA LYS A 465 23.07 -14.58 5.50
C LYS A 465 21.97 -14.73 4.44
N LYS A 466 21.08 -15.71 4.63
CA LYS A 466 19.87 -15.93 3.81
C LYS A 466 18.65 -15.90 4.73
N THR A 467 17.58 -15.29 4.27
CA THR A 467 16.33 -15.27 5.03
C THR A 467 15.53 -16.54 4.71
N LEU A 468 15.17 -17.29 5.74
CA LEU A 468 14.30 -18.45 5.66
C LEU A 468 12.93 -18.10 6.22
N ILE A 469 11.90 -18.24 5.39
CA ILE A 469 10.49 -18.14 5.76
C ILE A 469 9.95 -19.55 5.86
N MET A 470 9.52 -19.99 7.04
CA MET A 470 8.81 -21.24 7.24
C MET A 470 7.32 -20.97 7.38
N ARG A 471 6.53 -21.67 6.58
CA ARG A 471 5.07 -21.64 6.63
C ARG A 471 4.57 -22.98 7.14
N GLU A 472 3.92 -23.00 8.29
CA GLU A 472 3.22 -24.18 8.78
C GLU A 472 1.95 -24.40 7.98
N VAL A 473 1.79 -25.59 7.42
CA VAL A 473 0.59 -26.03 6.73
C VAL A 473 -0.18 -26.95 7.66
N ASN A 474 -1.42 -26.55 7.99
CA ASN A 474 -2.29 -27.41 8.78
C ASN A 474 -2.64 -28.67 7.97
N GLU A 475 -2.56 -29.84 8.62
CA GLU A 475 -2.83 -31.14 7.99
C GLU A 475 -4.18 -31.18 7.27
N GLU A 476 -5.23 -30.66 7.90
CA GLU A 476 -6.58 -30.63 7.35
C GLU A 476 -6.69 -29.76 6.07
N SER A 477 -5.82 -28.77 5.94
CA SER A 477 -5.81 -27.84 4.80
C SER A 477 -4.95 -28.31 3.62
N VAL A 478 -4.19 -29.39 3.75
CA VAL A 478 -3.28 -29.85 2.68
C VAL A 478 -4.03 -30.21 1.41
N GLN A 479 -5.13 -30.94 1.51
CA GLN A 479 -5.92 -31.33 0.34
C GLN A 479 -6.49 -30.09 -0.37
N THR A 480 -7.11 -29.18 0.37
CA THR A 480 -7.62 -27.92 -0.18
C THR A 480 -6.50 -27.05 -0.80
N LEU A 481 -5.31 -27.06 -0.20
CA LEU A 481 -4.14 -26.40 -0.76
C LEU A 481 -3.76 -27.02 -2.13
N LEU A 482 -3.66 -28.35 -2.21
CA LEU A 482 -3.23 -29.06 -3.40
C LEU A 482 -4.29 -29.13 -4.53
N GLU A 483 -5.56 -28.77 -4.26
CA GLU A 483 -6.56 -28.56 -5.31
C GLU A 483 -6.14 -27.45 -6.29
N ARG A 484 -5.38 -26.48 -5.82
CA ARG A 484 -4.89 -25.40 -6.65
C ARG A 484 -3.64 -25.81 -7.40
N ARG A 485 -3.68 -25.69 -8.72
CA ARG A 485 -2.53 -26.05 -9.58
C ARG A 485 -1.25 -25.28 -9.24
N ASP A 486 -1.35 -24.07 -8.73
CA ASP A 486 -0.25 -23.18 -8.36
C ASP A 486 0.17 -23.26 -6.89
N ALA A 487 -0.38 -24.21 -6.13
CA ALA A 487 -0.17 -24.35 -4.68
C ALA A 487 1.32 -24.31 -4.26
N LEU A 488 2.18 -25.00 -5.02
CA LEU A 488 3.61 -25.10 -4.77
C LEU A 488 4.45 -24.07 -5.56
N ALA A 489 3.82 -23.16 -6.30
CA ALA A 489 4.54 -22.24 -7.17
C ALA A 489 5.51 -21.32 -6.40
N THR A 490 5.17 -20.94 -5.16
CA THR A 490 6.00 -20.09 -4.30
C THR A 490 6.89 -20.86 -3.34
N CYS A 491 6.76 -22.18 -3.26
CA CYS A 491 7.55 -23.04 -2.39
C CYS A 491 8.97 -23.27 -2.97
N ASP A 492 9.99 -23.00 -2.16
CA ASP A 492 11.39 -23.27 -2.52
C ASP A 492 11.86 -24.64 -2.01
N VAL A 493 11.31 -25.11 -0.87
CA VAL A 493 11.56 -26.40 -0.27
C VAL A 493 10.37 -26.83 0.58
N ALA A 494 10.02 -28.11 0.56
CA ALA A 494 9.00 -28.71 1.41
C ALA A 494 9.66 -29.54 2.52
N ALA A 495 9.33 -29.26 3.77
CA ALA A 495 9.81 -29.99 4.93
C ALA A 495 8.68 -30.88 5.48
N PHE A 496 8.95 -32.17 5.68
CA PHE A 496 8.00 -33.13 6.21
C PHE A 496 8.45 -33.55 7.61
N VAL A 497 7.69 -33.13 8.60
CA VAL A 497 8.00 -33.36 10.03
C VAL A 497 7.15 -34.51 10.53
N TYR A 498 7.80 -35.49 11.20
CA TYR A 498 7.13 -36.59 11.86
C TYR A 498 7.74 -36.82 13.26
N ASP A 499 6.96 -37.43 14.12
CA ASP A 499 7.40 -37.89 15.44
C ASP A 499 8.22 -39.17 15.27
N SER A 500 9.49 -39.16 15.65
CA SER A 500 10.40 -40.34 15.50
C SER A 500 9.98 -41.52 16.35
N SER A 501 9.19 -41.32 17.42
CA SER A 501 8.74 -42.36 18.34
C SER A 501 7.39 -42.96 17.97
N ASP A 502 6.76 -42.53 16.84
CA ASP A 502 5.40 -42.94 16.43
C ASP A 502 5.38 -43.35 14.95
N GLU A 503 5.19 -44.66 14.70
CA GLU A 503 5.08 -45.21 13.34
C GLU A 503 3.94 -44.58 12.54
N THR A 504 2.79 -44.31 13.19
CA THR A 504 1.62 -43.72 12.51
C THR A 504 1.90 -42.28 12.05
N SER A 505 2.69 -41.54 12.81
CA SER A 505 3.18 -40.22 12.44
C SER A 505 4.07 -40.27 11.20
N TRP A 506 4.94 -41.27 11.10
CA TRP A 506 5.76 -41.51 9.91
C TRP A 506 4.90 -41.85 8.69
N GLU A 507 4.00 -42.84 8.80
CA GLU A 507 3.12 -43.26 7.70
C GLU A 507 2.35 -42.07 7.12
N ARG A 508 1.84 -41.19 7.99
CA ARG A 508 1.11 -40.00 7.52
C ARG A 508 2.03 -39.00 6.84
N ALA A 509 3.25 -38.78 7.34
CA ALA A 509 4.23 -37.92 6.71
C ALA A 509 4.68 -38.44 5.33
N GLU A 510 4.82 -39.76 5.17
CA GLU A 510 5.09 -40.43 3.89
C GLU A 510 3.97 -40.18 2.89
N GLN A 511 2.70 -40.36 3.30
CA GLN A 511 1.53 -40.06 2.44
C GLN A 511 1.57 -38.62 1.93
N LEU A 512 1.79 -37.64 2.84
CA LEU A 512 1.90 -36.23 2.50
C LEU A 512 3.05 -35.94 1.53
N LEU A 513 4.21 -36.61 1.72
CA LEU A 513 5.34 -36.50 0.80
C LEU A 513 4.98 -36.97 -0.60
N VAL A 514 4.32 -38.13 -0.71
CA VAL A 514 3.88 -38.68 -2.01
C VAL A 514 2.84 -37.77 -2.67
N GLU A 515 1.85 -37.26 -1.91
CA GLU A 515 0.82 -36.34 -2.42
C GLU A 515 1.45 -35.04 -2.97
N VAL A 516 2.37 -34.41 -2.22
CA VAL A 516 3.06 -33.18 -2.63
C VAL A 516 3.97 -33.43 -3.85
N ALA A 517 4.70 -34.54 -3.87
CA ALA A 517 5.55 -34.93 -4.99
C ALA A 517 4.73 -35.15 -6.27
N ALA A 518 3.64 -35.90 -6.20
CA ALA A 518 2.74 -36.16 -7.33
C ALA A 518 2.09 -34.87 -7.84
N HIS A 519 1.66 -33.98 -6.94
CA HIS A 519 1.15 -32.67 -7.32
C HIS A 519 2.23 -31.83 -8.03
N GLY A 520 3.46 -31.82 -7.52
CA GLY A 520 4.58 -31.12 -8.15
C GLY A 520 4.86 -31.60 -9.57
N GLU A 521 4.86 -32.92 -9.81
CA GLU A 521 5.06 -33.55 -11.10
C GLU A 521 3.93 -33.17 -12.10
N THR A 522 2.66 -33.21 -11.66
CA THR A 522 1.50 -32.93 -12.50
C THR A 522 1.34 -31.43 -12.80
N SER A 523 1.57 -30.57 -11.83
CA SER A 523 1.46 -29.12 -11.97
C SER A 523 2.67 -28.48 -12.69
N GLY A 524 3.84 -29.17 -12.66
CA GLY A 524 5.13 -28.65 -13.12
C GLY A 524 5.84 -27.75 -12.10
N TYR A 525 5.39 -27.74 -10.86
CA TYR A 525 6.00 -27.03 -9.71
C TYR A 525 6.65 -28.05 -8.76
N GLU A 526 7.54 -28.88 -9.28
CA GLU A 526 8.33 -29.80 -8.46
C GLU A 526 9.14 -29.02 -7.42
N VAL A 527 9.19 -29.49 -6.17
CA VAL A 527 9.91 -28.84 -5.06
C VAL A 527 10.89 -29.81 -4.41
N PRO A 528 12.06 -29.34 -3.96
CA PRO A 528 12.95 -30.13 -3.10
C PRO A 528 12.22 -30.51 -1.81
N CYS A 529 12.42 -31.74 -1.34
CA CYS A 529 11.80 -32.26 -0.13
C CYS A 529 12.87 -32.65 0.90
N ILE A 530 12.59 -32.35 2.17
CA ILE A 530 13.43 -32.72 3.31
C ILE A 530 12.55 -33.41 4.35
N LEU A 531 13.05 -34.47 4.94
CA LEU A 531 12.41 -35.19 6.02
C LEU A 531 13.05 -34.81 7.36
N ILE A 532 12.21 -34.56 8.37
CA ILE A 532 12.65 -34.16 9.71
C ILE A 532 12.02 -35.11 10.72
N ALA A 533 12.88 -35.93 11.35
CA ALA A 533 12.52 -36.79 12.46
C ALA A 533 12.59 -35.97 13.76
N ALA A 534 11.44 -35.50 14.24
CA ALA A 534 11.35 -34.71 15.45
C ALA A 534 11.26 -35.60 16.70
N LYS A 535 11.44 -34.98 17.89
CA LYS A 535 11.40 -35.62 19.19
C LYS A 535 12.46 -36.73 19.38
N ASP A 536 13.65 -36.50 18.88
CA ASP A 536 14.82 -37.44 19.02
C ASP A 536 15.27 -37.64 20.47
N ASP A 537 14.65 -36.93 21.42
CA ASP A 537 14.77 -37.16 22.88
C ASP A 537 13.93 -38.32 23.37
N MET A 538 13.05 -38.86 22.56
CA MET A 538 12.24 -40.04 22.86
C MET A 538 12.88 -41.29 22.21
N GLU A 539 12.51 -42.49 22.67
CA GLU A 539 12.99 -43.74 22.07
C GLU A 539 12.37 -43.88 20.66
N PRO A 540 13.20 -43.88 19.60
CA PRO A 540 12.69 -43.92 18.24
C PRO A 540 12.05 -45.26 17.90
N ASP A 541 10.99 -45.24 17.10
CA ASP A 541 10.35 -46.45 16.58
C ASP A 541 11.21 -47.12 15.49
N PRO A 542 11.57 -48.41 15.65
CA PRO A 542 12.42 -49.11 14.68
C PRO A 542 11.84 -49.20 13.27
N ASN A 543 10.49 -49.32 13.13
CA ASN A 543 9.84 -49.41 11.84
C ASN A 543 9.86 -48.03 11.15
N ALA A 544 9.64 -46.94 11.90
CA ALA A 544 9.73 -45.59 11.38
C ALA A 544 11.12 -45.28 10.83
N ILE A 545 12.20 -45.70 11.52
CA ILE A 545 13.58 -45.54 11.06
C ILE A 545 13.82 -46.33 9.76
N GLN A 546 13.46 -47.63 9.74
CA GLN A 546 13.72 -48.50 8.60
C GLN A 546 12.92 -48.06 7.38
N ASN A 547 11.62 -47.74 7.54
CA ASN A 547 10.74 -47.32 6.47
C ASN A 547 11.15 -45.95 5.92
N SER A 548 11.52 -44.99 6.76
CA SER A 548 11.96 -43.67 6.31
C SER A 548 13.25 -43.74 5.48
N ALA A 549 14.22 -44.53 5.91
CA ALA A 549 15.47 -44.74 5.17
C ALA A 549 15.23 -45.39 3.79
N ARG A 550 14.30 -46.37 3.72
CA ARG A 550 13.89 -47.01 2.46
C ARG A 550 13.23 -46.01 1.49
N VAL A 551 12.23 -45.25 1.97
CA VAL A 551 11.51 -44.26 1.16
C VAL A 551 12.45 -43.17 0.65
N CYS A 552 13.38 -42.71 1.48
CA CYS A 552 14.39 -41.75 1.04
C CYS A 552 15.24 -42.27 -0.12
N THR A 553 15.67 -43.54 -0.02
CA THR A 553 16.44 -44.19 -1.10
C THR A 553 15.59 -44.35 -2.36
N ASP A 554 14.36 -44.80 -2.20
CA ASP A 554 13.43 -45.05 -3.33
C ASP A 554 13.03 -43.78 -4.05
N MET A 555 12.84 -42.68 -3.33
CA MET A 555 12.43 -41.37 -3.92
C MET A 555 13.62 -40.47 -4.28
N GLY A 556 14.85 -40.86 -3.94
CA GLY A 556 16.07 -40.08 -4.22
C GLY A 556 16.17 -38.80 -3.40
N VAL A 557 15.65 -38.80 -2.15
CA VAL A 557 15.76 -37.69 -1.20
C VAL A 557 16.79 -38.03 -0.11
N GLU A 558 17.31 -36.99 0.55
CA GLU A 558 18.28 -37.21 1.65
C GLU A 558 17.63 -37.90 2.86
N ALA A 559 18.45 -38.62 3.64
CA ALA A 559 18.02 -39.26 4.88
C ALA A 559 17.42 -38.24 5.87
N PRO A 560 16.43 -38.66 6.69
CA PRO A 560 15.81 -37.78 7.66
C PRO A 560 16.81 -37.10 8.58
N ILE A 561 16.52 -35.87 8.97
CA ILE A 561 17.31 -35.10 9.92
C ILE A 561 16.67 -35.28 11.30
N SER A 562 17.38 -35.96 12.22
CA SER A 562 16.95 -36.09 13.62
C SER A 562 17.13 -34.78 14.37
N VAL A 563 16.09 -34.35 15.11
CA VAL A 563 16.12 -33.12 15.93
C VAL A 563 15.30 -33.26 17.20
N SER A 564 15.76 -32.64 18.27
CA SER A 564 14.99 -32.46 19.51
C SER A 564 14.88 -30.99 19.87
N MET A 565 13.68 -30.42 19.68
CA MET A 565 13.39 -29.05 20.11
C MET A 565 13.39 -28.93 21.64
N LYS A 566 13.04 -30.00 22.36
CA LYS A 566 13.03 -30.03 23.82
C LYS A 566 14.45 -29.91 24.42
N LEU A 567 15.41 -30.57 23.81
CA LEU A 567 16.83 -30.53 24.24
C LEU A 567 17.59 -29.37 23.59
N GLY A 568 16.94 -28.63 22.63
CA GLY A 568 17.60 -27.60 21.85
C GLY A 568 18.60 -28.14 20.82
N ASP A 569 18.58 -29.46 20.56
CA ASP A 569 19.45 -30.08 19.54
C ASP A 569 18.77 -29.99 18.17
N ILE A 570 19.08 -28.91 17.48
CA ILE A 570 18.57 -28.60 16.13
C ILE A 570 19.68 -28.84 15.10
N GLY A 571 20.93 -28.99 15.56
CA GLY A 571 22.11 -29.19 14.70
C GLY A 571 22.24 -28.11 13.63
N ASN A 572 22.38 -28.53 12.37
CA ASN A 572 22.48 -27.63 11.21
C ASN A 572 21.21 -27.62 10.33
N LEU A 573 20.05 -27.98 10.89
CA LEU A 573 18.78 -28.17 10.17
C LEU A 573 18.45 -27.00 9.25
N PHE A 574 18.34 -25.79 9.78
CA PHE A 574 17.91 -24.62 8.98
C PHE A 574 18.90 -24.30 7.85
N ARG A 575 20.20 -24.57 8.04
CA ARG A 575 21.22 -24.49 6.99
C ARG A 575 20.96 -25.51 5.89
N ARG A 576 20.65 -26.76 6.24
CA ARG A 576 20.32 -27.81 5.26
C ARG A 576 19.06 -27.49 4.49
N VAL A 577 18.04 -26.92 5.14
CA VAL A 577 16.81 -26.43 4.48
C VAL A 577 17.16 -25.37 3.42
N VAL A 578 17.98 -24.37 3.77
CA VAL A 578 18.41 -23.34 2.82
C VAL A 578 19.29 -23.92 1.71
N ASP A 579 20.19 -24.86 2.02
CA ASP A 579 21.05 -25.53 1.02
C ASP A 579 20.23 -26.31 0.00
N ALA A 580 19.19 -27.02 0.43
CA ALA A 580 18.27 -27.73 -0.47
C ALA A 580 17.49 -26.75 -1.36
N ALA A 581 17.04 -25.61 -0.83
CA ALA A 581 16.38 -24.56 -1.60
C ALA A 581 17.33 -23.88 -2.61
N GLN A 582 18.61 -23.74 -2.28
CA GLN A 582 19.63 -23.18 -3.18
C GLN A 582 20.01 -24.14 -4.32
N ARG A 583 20.00 -25.45 -4.07
CA ARG A 583 20.36 -26.52 -5.02
C ARG A 583 19.19 -27.46 -5.25
N PRO A 584 18.09 -26.95 -5.83
CA PRO A 584 16.81 -27.67 -5.85
C PRO A 584 16.86 -29.02 -6.55
N HIS A 585 17.85 -29.27 -7.44
CA HIS A 585 17.98 -30.50 -8.20
C HIS A 585 18.42 -31.72 -7.39
N LEU A 586 18.95 -31.52 -6.16
CA LEU A 586 19.50 -32.61 -5.34
C LEU A 586 18.42 -33.33 -4.52
N SER A 587 17.32 -32.69 -4.18
CA SER A 587 16.33 -33.21 -3.24
C SER A 587 14.89 -33.19 -3.79
N ILE A 588 14.72 -33.14 -5.13
CA ILE A 588 13.40 -33.28 -5.75
C ILE A 588 13.03 -34.75 -5.78
N PRO A 589 11.95 -35.17 -5.10
CA PRO A 589 11.54 -36.57 -5.08
C PRO A 589 11.09 -37.04 -6.45
N GLU A 590 11.37 -38.29 -6.79
CA GLU A 590 10.88 -38.95 -7.99
C GLU A 590 9.90 -40.07 -7.63
N THR A 591 8.61 -39.89 -8.01
CA THR A 591 7.61 -40.94 -7.84
C THR A 591 7.78 -42.03 -8.93
N GLU A 592 7.23 -43.24 -8.71
CA GLU A 592 7.26 -44.30 -9.74
C GLU A 592 6.55 -43.87 -11.03
N ALA A 593 5.42 -43.17 -10.89
CA ALA A 593 4.68 -42.60 -11.99
C ALA A 593 5.50 -41.53 -12.74
N GLY A 594 6.21 -40.67 -12.00
CA GLY A 594 7.08 -39.65 -12.58
C GLY A 594 8.28 -40.24 -13.32
N ARG A 595 8.91 -41.29 -12.79
CA ARG A 595 9.99 -42.05 -13.48
C ARG A 595 9.51 -42.61 -14.81
N SER A 596 8.34 -43.25 -14.81
CA SER A 596 7.73 -43.80 -16.03
C SER A 596 7.42 -42.71 -17.06
N HIS A 597 6.89 -41.57 -16.63
CA HIS A 597 6.60 -40.42 -17.47
C HIS A 597 7.87 -39.73 -18.04
N LYS A 598 8.92 -39.59 -17.25
CA LYS A 598 10.23 -39.07 -17.71
C LYS A 598 10.86 -39.99 -18.73
N HIS A 599 10.81 -41.29 -18.50
CA HIS A 599 11.34 -42.31 -19.44
C HIS A 599 10.58 -42.26 -20.77
N TYR A 600 9.24 -42.20 -20.74
CA TYR A 600 8.42 -42.04 -21.92
C TYR A 600 8.72 -40.74 -22.70
N ARG A 601 8.82 -39.60 -22.01
CA ARG A 601 9.21 -38.34 -22.64
C ARG A 601 10.61 -38.34 -23.24
N GLN A 602 11.57 -39.00 -22.59
CA GLN A 602 12.92 -39.17 -23.16
C GLN A 602 12.89 -40.03 -24.44
N LEU A 603 12.10 -41.09 -24.46
CA LEU A 603 11.89 -41.94 -25.65
C LEU A 603 11.24 -41.13 -26.79
N VAL A 604 10.18 -40.37 -26.50
CA VAL A 604 9.50 -39.50 -27.47
C VAL A 604 10.44 -38.41 -28.00
N ASN A 605 11.19 -37.74 -27.14
CA ASN A 605 12.16 -36.74 -27.56
C ASN A 605 13.31 -37.33 -28.39
N ARG A 606 13.81 -38.51 -28.04
CA ARG A 606 14.81 -39.24 -28.85
C ARG A 606 14.24 -39.65 -30.20
N SER A 607 12.98 -40.09 -30.26
CA SER A 607 12.29 -40.41 -31.50
C SER A 607 12.08 -39.18 -32.38
N LEU A 608 11.69 -38.05 -31.79
CA LEU A 608 11.53 -36.77 -32.50
C LEU A 608 12.87 -36.22 -33.00
N THR A 609 13.94 -36.31 -32.21
CA THR A 609 15.28 -35.90 -32.67
C THR A 609 15.80 -36.78 -33.78
N LEU A 610 15.60 -38.11 -33.71
CA LEU A 610 15.92 -39.05 -34.80
C LEU A 610 15.12 -38.72 -36.05
N ALA A 611 13.82 -38.46 -35.93
CA ALA A 611 12.97 -38.06 -37.06
C ALA A 611 13.42 -36.73 -37.69
N ALA A 612 13.77 -35.73 -36.89
CA ALA A 612 14.28 -34.44 -37.35
C ALA A 612 15.63 -34.59 -38.08
N VAL A 613 16.55 -35.40 -37.54
CA VAL A 613 17.84 -35.70 -38.19
C VAL A 613 17.63 -36.44 -39.48
N SER A 614 16.74 -37.43 -39.54
CA SER A 614 16.38 -38.17 -40.75
C SER A 614 15.80 -37.25 -41.83
N ALA A 615 14.89 -36.36 -41.46
CA ALA A 615 14.32 -35.35 -42.36
C ALA A 615 15.41 -34.38 -42.91
N ALA A 616 16.32 -33.93 -42.07
CA ALA A 616 17.44 -33.07 -42.49
C ALA A 616 18.38 -33.76 -43.46
N VAL A 617 18.68 -35.06 -43.24
CA VAL A 617 19.50 -35.85 -44.17
C VAL A 617 18.80 -36.05 -45.55
N VAL A 618 17.48 -36.29 -45.55
CA VAL A 618 16.71 -36.38 -46.78
C VAL A 618 16.70 -35.05 -47.54
N VAL A 619 16.48 -33.94 -46.86
CA VAL A 619 16.50 -32.60 -47.50
C VAL A 619 17.90 -32.27 -48.06
N ALA A 620 18.96 -32.57 -47.30
CA ALA A 620 20.33 -32.41 -47.78
C ALA A 620 20.62 -33.29 -49.01
N GLY A 621 20.17 -34.57 -48.99
CA GLY A 621 20.28 -35.50 -50.13
C GLY A 621 19.58 -34.98 -51.38
N ILE A 622 18.36 -34.46 -51.25
CA ILE A 622 17.60 -33.84 -52.35
C ILE A 622 18.34 -32.59 -52.90
N ALA A 623 18.88 -31.74 -52.00
CA ALA A 623 19.63 -30.56 -52.41
C ALA A 623 20.91 -30.90 -53.19
N VAL A 624 21.67 -31.92 -52.76
CA VAL A 624 22.86 -32.43 -53.44
C VAL A 624 22.48 -33.03 -54.79
N TYR A 625 21.39 -33.84 -54.82
CA TYR A 625 20.90 -34.44 -56.09
C TYR A 625 20.48 -33.36 -57.10
N ARG A 626 19.77 -32.32 -56.66
CA ARG A 626 19.41 -31.16 -57.49
C ARG A 626 20.65 -30.41 -58.02
N ALA A 627 21.59 -30.14 -57.14
CA ALA A 627 22.86 -29.48 -57.55
C ALA A 627 23.62 -30.32 -58.55
N TYR A 628 23.67 -31.64 -58.38
CA TYR A 628 24.31 -32.58 -59.33
C TYR A 628 23.58 -32.62 -60.67
N SER A 629 22.24 -32.66 -60.68
CA SER A 629 21.42 -32.67 -61.88
C SER A 629 21.55 -31.39 -62.72
N ILE A 630 21.60 -30.21 -62.05
CA ILE A 630 21.81 -28.90 -62.67
C ILE A 630 23.23 -28.85 -63.34
N ARG A 631 24.24 -29.35 -62.62
CA ARG A 631 25.61 -29.41 -63.14
C ARG A 631 25.74 -30.33 -64.37
N LYS A 632 24.99 -31.41 -64.41
CA LYS A 632 24.98 -32.33 -65.56
C LYS A 632 24.26 -31.77 -66.80
N GLN A 633 23.26 -30.89 -66.58
CA GLN A 633 22.58 -30.16 -67.64
C GLN A 633 23.41 -28.96 -68.21
N ALA A 634 24.36 -28.43 -67.44
CA ALA A 634 25.23 -27.35 -67.86
C ALA A 634 26.48 -27.84 -68.60
N THR A 635 26.74 -29.15 -68.62
CA THR A 635 27.90 -29.79 -69.31
C THR A 635 27.48 -30.66 -70.51
N ALA A 636 26.20 -30.70 -70.90
CA ALA A 636 25.66 -31.25 -72.16
C ALA A 636 25.19 -30.07 -73.03
#